data_f98d59d3e36d2108347b3aff018e6fd9
#
_entry.id   f98d59d3e36d2108347b3aff018e6fd9
#
_cell.length_a   1.000
_cell.length_b   1.000
_cell.length_c   1.000
_cell.angle_alpha   90.00
_cell.angle_beta   90.00
_cell.angle_gamma   90.00
#
_symmetry.space_group_name_H-M   'P 1'
#
loop_
_entity.id
_entity.type
_entity.pdbx_description
1 polymer ?
#
loop_
_entity_poly.entity_id
_entity_poly.type
_entity_poly.pdbx_seq_one_letter_code
_entity_poly.pdbx_strand_id
1 'polypeptide(L)'
;MLTKSKESISTTLPTASAARPRSQTTSDEALMGRIAQGDRLAMEVLYARHHVRVFRFSLRLIGDESLAEDLATEVFLDVWRHADRFEGRSAVSTWVLGIARFKALSARRRRSAEQLDDEIAKTIEDPADDPAEVLEKNDTSKVIRNCLKRLAPHHREIIDLAYYHEKSLEEVAAIVGVPKNTVKTRMLRARTRLAGLLKDAGIGRD
;
A
#
# COMPACT_ATOMS: atom_id res chain seq x y z
N MET A 1 79.98 -16.29 -33.66
CA MET A 1 79.56 -15.55 -32.46
C MET A 1 78.09 -15.24 -32.60
N LEU A 2 77.28 -15.94 -31.83
CA LEU A 2 75.82 -15.90 -31.88
C LEU A 2 75.30 -15.04 -30.70
N THR A 3 74.69 -13.94 -30.96
CA THR A 3 74.01 -13.14 -29.95
C THR A 3 72.51 -13.40 -29.98
N LYS A 4 72.02 -14.00 -28.91
CA LYS A 4 70.62 -14.32 -28.67
C LYS A 4 69.86 -13.06 -28.23
N SER A 5 68.92 -12.62 -29.04
CA SER A 5 67.93 -11.61 -28.60
C SER A 5 66.84 -12.31 -27.77
N LYS A 6 66.59 -11.77 -26.57
CA LYS A 6 65.46 -12.15 -25.72
C LYS A 6 64.25 -11.28 -26.09
N GLU A 7 63.25 -11.86 -26.67
CA GLU A 7 61.95 -11.26 -26.81
C GLU A 7 61.15 -11.41 -25.48
N SER A 8 60.81 -10.29 -24.87
CA SER A 8 59.94 -10.26 -23.72
C SER A 8 58.47 -10.15 -24.18
N ILE A 9 57.74 -11.21 -24.02
CA ILE A 9 56.29 -11.21 -24.29
C ILE A 9 55.58 -10.59 -23.11
N SER A 10 55.09 -9.38 -23.29
CA SER A 10 54.24 -8.68 -22.31
C SER A 10 52.81 -9.13 -22.50
N THR A 11 52.33 -10.06 -21.64
CA THR A 11 50.93 -10.52 -21.62
C THR A 11 50.08 -9.49 -20.86
N THR A 12 49.43 -8.63 -21.60
CA THR A 12 48.45 -7.71 -21.05
C THR A 12 47.09 -8.42 -20.91
N LEU A 13 46.70 -8.78 -19.71
CA LEU A 13 45.36 -9.28 -19.41
C LEU A 13 44.34 -8.15 -19.50
N PRO A 14 43.23 -8.27 -20.21
CA PRO A 14 42.16 -7.30 -20.17
C PRO A 14 41.37 -7.47 -18.86
N THR A 15 41.45 -6.44 -18.01
CA THR A 15 40.59 -6.34 -16.82
C THR A 15 39.18 -5.97 -17.29
N ALA A 16 38.39 -6.99 -17.63
CA ALA A 16 36.95 -6.81 -17.85
C ALA A 16 36.28 -6.59 -16.49
N SER A 17 36.19 -5.34 -16.08
CA SER A 17 35.26 -4.91 -15.04
C SER A 17 33.84 -5.06 -15.58
N ALA A 18 33.26 -6.24 -15.43
CA ALA A 18 31.84 -6.49 -15.65
C ALA A 18 31.07 -5.78 -14.56
N ALA A 19 30.72 -4.50 -14.81
CA ALA A 19 29.68 -3.82 -14.06
C ALA A 19 28.40 -4.68 -14.18
N ARG A 20 28.02 -5.36 -13.09
CA ARG A 20 26.72 -6.03 -13.00
C ARG A 20 25.66 -4.98 -13.31
N PRO A 21 24.75 -5.20 -14.29
CA PRO A 21 23.66 -4.28 -14.51
C PRO A 21 22.88 -4.21 -13.20
N ARG A 22 22.84 -3.02 -12.57
CA ARG A 22 21.83 -2.73 -11.54
C ARG A 22 20.50 -3.06 -12.21
N SER A 23 19.80 -4.04 -11.69
CA SER A 23 18.44 -4.37 -12.16
C SER A 23 17.62 -3.08 -12.08
N GLN A 24 17.43 -2.44 -13.23
CA GLN A 24 16.54 -1.29 -13.36
C GLN A 24 15.15 -1.88 -13.15
N THR A 25 14.66 -1.77 -11.91
CA THR A 25 13.26 -2.12 -11.64
C THR A 25 12.41 -1.18 -12.45
N THR A 26 11.73 -1.70 -13.47
CA THR A 26 10.78 -0.94 -14.31
C THR A 26 9.84 -0.15 -13.41
N SER A 27 9.69 1.17 -13.65
CA SER A 27 8.79 1.99 -12.83
C SER A 27 7.33 1.56 -13.00
N ASP A 28 6.50 1.86 -12.01
CA ASP A 28 5.07 1.53 -12.06
C ASP A 28 4.35 2.26 -13.21
N GLU A 29 4.78 3.49 -13.54
CA GLU A 29 4.27 4.26 -14.68
C GLU A 29 4.59 3.58 -16.02
N ALA A 30 5.81 3.04 -16.15
CA ALA A 30 6.21 2.29 -17.34
C ALA A 30 5.44 0.96 -17.44
N LEU A 31 5.16 0.30 -16.30
CA LEU A 31 4.27 -0.87 -16.27
C LEU A 31 2.86 -0.51 -16.72
N MET A 32 2.29 0.61 -16.23
CA MET A 32 0.95 1.07 -16.66
C MET A 32 0.87 1.30 -18.17
N GLY A 33 1.89 1.93 -18.76
CA GLY A 33 1.93 2.11 -20.22
C GLY A 33 1.94 0.79 -21.01
N ARG A 34 2.62 -0.25 -20.50
CA ARG A 34 2.63 -1.60 -21.10
C ARG A 34 1.30 -2.33 -20.88
N ILE A 35 0.70 -2.20 -19.70
CA ILE A 35 -0.61 -2.78 -19.38
C ILE A 35 -1.69 -2.20 -20.29
N ALA A 36 -1.65 -0.91 -20.57
CA ALA A 36 -2.56 -0.26 -21.53
C ALA A 36 -2.45 -0.83 -22.96
N GLN A 37 -1.32 -1.46 -23.29
CA GLN A 37 -1.09 -2.17 -24.56
C GLN A 37 -1.39 -3.67 -24.49
N GLY A 38 -1.96 -4.16 -23.36
CA GLY A 38 -2.32 -5.56 -23.15
C GLY A 38 -1.19 -6.47 -22.67
N ASP A 39 -0.10 -5.92 -22.13
CA ASP A 39 1.02 -6.70 -21.63
C ASP A 39 0.70 -7.35 -20.27
N ARG A 40 0.46 -8.68 -20.31
CA ARG A 40 0.13 -9.48 -19.11
C ARG A 40 1.28 -9.57 -18.13
N LEU A 41 2.52 -9.66 -18.59
CA LEU A 41 3.69 -9.75 -17.70
C LEU A 41 3.88 -8.44 -16.91
N ALA A 42 3.64 -7.29 -17.55
CA ALA A 42 3.64 -6.01 -16.84
C ALA A 42 2.56 -5.97 -15.74
N MET A 43 1.38 -6.55 -16.00
CA MET A 43 0.30 -6.65 -15.02
C MET A 43 0.66 -7.56 -13.84
N GLU A 44 1.26 -8.73 -14.10
CA GLU A 44 1.73 -9.65 -13.06
C GLU A 44 2.75 -8.96 -12.13
N VAL A 45 3.69 -8.21 -12.69
CA VAL A 45 4.67 -7.45 -11.91
C VAL A 45 4.00 -6.37 -11.06
N LEU A 46 3.05 -5.63 -11.62
CA LEU A 46 2.32 -4.59 -10.89
C LEU A 46 1.48 -5.20 -9.76
N TYR A 47 0.78 -6.30 -10.04
CA TYR A 47 0.03 -7.07 -9.07
C TYR A 47 0.92 -7.52 -7.89
N ALA A 48 2.04 -8.18 -8.19
CA ALA A 48 2.97 -8.65 -7.15
C ALA A 48 3.49 -7.53 -6.25
N ARG A 49 3.66 -6.30 -6.78
CA ARG A 49 4.12 -5.13 -6.01
C ARG A 49 3.06 -4.55 -5.09
N HIS A 50 1.80 -4.56 -5.51
CA HIS A 50 0.74 -3.77 -4.86
C HIS A 50 -0.37 -4.59 -4.21
N HIS A 51 -0.53 -5.89 -4.54
CA HIS A 51 -1.64 -6.71 -4.06
C HIS A 51 -1.76 -6.71 -2.53
N VAL A 52 -0.67 -7.00 -1.82
CA VAL A 52 -0.69 -7.06 -0.35
C VAL A 52 -1.11 -5.71 0.27
N ARG A 53 -0.65 -4.59 -0.31
CA ARG A 53 -1.02 -3.25 0.15
C ARG A 53 -2.51 -2.97 -0.08
N VAL A 54 -3.03 -3.33 -1.26
CA VAL A 54 -4.44 -3.17 -1.61
C VAL A 54 -5.32 -4.04 -0.73
N PHE A 55 -4.98 -5.31 -0.57
CA PHE A 55 -5.67 -6.23 0.32
C PHE A 55 -5.75 -5.70 1.76
N ARG A 56 -4.61 -5.35 2.35
CA ARG A 56 -4.56 -4.83 3.73
C ARG A 56 -5.36 -3.55 3.91
N PHE A 57 -5.34 -2.65 2.94
CA PHE A 57 -6.14 -1.43 2.96
C PHE A 57 -7.63 -1.73 2.89
N SER A 58 -8.04 -2.61 1.98
CA SER A 58 -9.43 -3.07 1.85
C SER A 58 -9.92 -3.74 3.14
N LEU A 59 -9.12 -4.63 3.70
CA LEU A 59 -9.41 -5.34 4.94
C LEU A 59 -9.67 -4.37 6.11
N ARG A 60 -8.84 -3.33 6.26
CA ARG A 60 -9.03 -2.31 7.31
C ARG A 60 -10.28 -1.46 7.12
N LEU A 61 -10.77 -1.29 5.89
CA LEU A 61 -12.00 -0.54 5.61
C LEU A 61 -13.27 -1.37 5.81
N ILE A 62 -13.19 -2.69 5.58
CA ILE A 62 -14.36 -3.59 5.49
C ILE A 62 -14.48 -4.47 6.72
N GLY A 63 -13.36 -4.95 7.26
CA GLY A 63 -13.34 -5.87 8.38
C GLY A 63 -13.69 -7.33 8.04
N ASP A 64 -13.62 -7.73 6.77
CA ASP A 64 -13.94 -9.06 6.28
C ASP A 64 -12.87 -9.51 5.29
N GLU A 65 -12.15 -10.58 5.62
CA GLU A 65 -10.98 -11.03 4.87
C GLU A 65 -11.34 -11.56 3.49
N SER A 66 -12.38 -12.39 3.40
CA SER A 66 -12.85 -12.95 2.13
C SER A 66 -13.27 -11.84 1.17
N LEU A 67 -14.07 -10.90 1.65
CA LEU A 67 -14.50 -9.75 0.85
C LEU A 67 -13.34 -8.83 0.49
N ALA A 68 -12.32 -8.69 1.33
CA ALA A 68 -11.14 -7.89 1.03
C ALA A 68 -10.29 -8.52 -0.09
N GLU A 69 -10.16 -9.85 -0.15
CA GLU A 69 -9.52 -10.57 -1.25
C GLU A 69 -10.27 -10.40 -2.57
N ASP A 70 -11.60 -10.57 -2.55
CA ASP A 70 -12.44 -10.36 -3.72
C ASP A 70 -12.28 -8.94 -4.26
N LEU A 71 -12.32 -7.96 -3.36
CA LEU A 71 -12.13 -6.55 -3.75
C LEU A 71 -10.74 -6.24 -4.25
N ALA A 72 -9.69 -6.85 -3.67
CA ALA A 72 -8.34 -6.70 -4.20
C ALA A 72 -8.26 -7.23 -5.63
N THR A 73 -8.83 -8.39 -5.91
CA THR A 73 -8.92 -8.96 -7.26
C THR A 73 -9.68 -8.02 -8.21
N GLU A 74 -10.84 -7.50 -7.78
CA GLU A 74 -11.62 -6.56 -8.58
C GLU A 74 -10.86 -5.25 -8.87
N VAL A 75 -10.06 -4.75 -7.92
CA VAL A 75 -9.22 -3.56 -8.13
C VAL A 75 -8.25 -3.80 -9.27
N PHE A 76 -7.56 -4.93 -9.31
CA PHE A 76 -6.60 -5.22 -10.35
C PHE A 76 -7.25 -5.55 -11.70
N LEU A 77 -8.47 -6.10 -11.71
CA LEU A 77 -9.26 -6.20 -12.93
C LEU A 77 -9.63 -4.82 -13.49
N ASP A 78 -9.96 -3.85 -12.62
CA ASP A 78 -10.21 -2.48 -13.06
C ASP A 78 -8.94 -1.78 -13.53
N VAL A 79 -7.80 -2.01 -12.86
CA VAL A 79 -6.49 -1.54 -13.34
C VAL A 79 -6.22 -2.07 -14.76
N TRP A 80 -6.42 -3.37 -14.99
CA TRP A 80 -6.24 -3.97 -16.32
C TRP A 80 -7.14 -3.35 -17.39
N ARG A 81 -8.41 -3.13 -17.05
CA ARG A 81 -9.43 -2.60 -17.99
C ARG A 81 -9.26 -1.12 -18.29
N HIS A 82 -8.68 -0.36 -17.36
CA HIS A 82 -8.65 1.10 -17.42
C HIS A 82 -7.23 1.68 -17.34
N ALA A 83 -6.19 0.87 -17.61
CA ALA A 83 -4.81 1.33 -17.60
C ALA A 83 -4.57 2.51 -18.55
N ASP A 84 -5.29 2.55 -19.67
CA ASP A 84 -5.30 3.63 -20.66
C ASP A 84 -5.81 4.98 -20.11
N ARG A 85 -6.60 4.96 -19.02
CA ARG A 85 -7.12 6.17 -18.34
C ARG A 85 -6.18 6.71 -17.27
N PHE A 86 -5.06 6.03 -17.01
CA PHE A 86 -4.08 6.52 -16.07
C PHE A 86 -3.29 7.67 -16.69
N GLU A 87 -3.56 8.90 -16.26
CA GLU A 87 -2.98 10.12 -16.83
C GLU A 87 -1.65 10.55 -16.18
N GLY A 88 -1.12 9.76 -15.23
CA GLY A 88 0.14 10.09 -14.53
C GLY A 88 0.07 11.31 -13.61
N ARG A 89 -1.13 11.82 -13.28
CA ARG A 89 -1.32 12.97 -12.38
C ARG A 89 -0.94 12.66 -10.92
N SER A 90 -0.85 11.38 -10.57
CA SER A 90 -0.44 10.89 -9.25
C SER A 90 0.40 9.62 -9.42
N ALA A 91 1.08 9.19 -8.36
CA ALA A 91 1.72 7.87 -8.35
C ALA A 91 0.69 6.76 -8.62
N VAL A 92 1.10 5.70 -9.32
CA VAL A 92 0.26 4.53 -9.63
C VAL A 92 -0.36 3.95 -8.35
N SER A 93 0.44 3.82 -7.28
CA SER A 93 -0.03 3.34 -5.98
C SER A 93 -1.15 4.20 -5.38
N THR A 94 -1.14 5.52 -5.60
CA THR A 94 -2.19 6.44 -5.15
C THR A 94 -3.47 6.22 -5.94
N TRP A 95 -3.38 6.05 -7.25
CA TRP A 95 -4.51 5.77 -8.11
C TRP A 95 -5.16 4.42 -7.78
N VAL A 96 -4.35 3.37 -7.62
CA VAL A 96 -4.82 2.02 -7.24
C VAL A 96 -5.52 2.02 -5.87
N LEU A 97 -4.95 2.70 -4.86
CA LEU A 97 -5.59 2.85 -3.54
C LEU A 97 -6.88 3.66 -3.61
N GLY A 98 -6.99 4.63 -4.52
CA GLY A 98 -8.25 5.35 -4.78
C GLY A 98 -9.35 4.41 -5.29
N ILE A 99 -9.03 3.51 -6.24
CA ILE A 99 -9.96 2.47 -6.72
C ILE A 99 -10.35 1.53 -5.58
N ALA A 100 -9.38 1.05 -4.81
CA ALA A 100 -9.61 0.15 -3.67
C ALA A 100 -10.57 0.78 -2.64
N ARG A 101 -10.34 2.04 -2.30
CA ARG A 101 -11.22 2.80 -1.39
C ARG A 101 -12.64 2.90 -1.91
N PHE A 102 -12.79 3.27 -3.17
CA PHE A 102 -14.12 3.41 -3.79
C PHE A 102 -14.89 2.09 -3.74
N LYS A 103 -14.25 0.97 -4.11
CA LYS A 103 -14.86 -0.36 -4.06
C LYS A 103 -15.20 -0.77 -2.63
N ALA A 104 -14.29 -0.60 -1.69
CA ALA A 104 -14.50 -0.94 -0.28
C ALA A 104 -15.68 -0.17 0.34
N LEU A 105 -15.76 1.14 0.12
CA LEU A 105 -16.88 1.94 0.63
C LEU A 105 -18.20 1.61 -0.07
N SER A 106 -18.17 1.23 -1.35
CA SER A 106 -19.37 0.80 -2.09
C SER A 106 -19.88 -0.55 -1.59
N ALA A 107 -18.99 -1.51 -1.33
CA ALA A 107 -19.34 -2.81 -0.74
C ALA A 107 -19.92 -2.63 0.67
N ARG A 108 -19.31 -1.79 1.51
CA ARG A 108 -19.81 -1.50 2.86
C ARG A 108 -21.20 -0.86 2.83
N ARG A 109 -21.48 0.05 1.91
CA ARG A 109 -22.81 0.66 1.74
C ARG A 109 -23.86 -0.37 1.31
N ARG A 110 -23.52 -1.25 0.36
CA ARG A 110 -24.43 -2.35 -0.06
C ARG A 110 -24.78 -3.24 1.12
N ARG A 111 -23.77 -3.72 1.86
CA ARG A 111 -23.96 -4.57 3.04
C ARG A 111 -24.80 -3.89 4.14
N SER A 112 -24.60 -2.59 4.36
CA SER A 112 -25.42 -1.84 5.31
C SER A 112 -26.87 -1.68 4.85
N ALA A 113 -27.13 -1.55 3.55
CA ALA A 113 -28.50 -1.51 3.03
C ALA A 113 -29.19 -2.88 3.14
N GLU A 114 -28.48 -3.97 2.82
CA GLU A 114 -28.98 -5.35 2.98
C GLU A 114 -29.25 -5.70 4.45
N GLN A 115 -28.43 -5.20 5.39
CA GLN A 115 -28.63 -5.42 6.83
C GLN A 115 -29.77 -4.59 7.43
N LEU A 116 -30.23 -3.54 6.77
CA LEU A 116 -31.42 -2.78 7.19
C LEU A 116 -32.72 -3.53 6.86
N ASP A 117 -32.69 -4.44 5.90
CA ASP A 117 -33.81 -5.36 5.59
C ASP A 117 -33.80 -6.60 6.50
N ASP A 118 -32.65 -6.96 7.11
CA ASP A 118 -32.50 -8.02 8.10
C ASP A 118 -32.14 -7.41 9.47
N GLU A 119 -33.12 -7.31 10.34
CA GLU A 119 -33.03 -6.75 11.68
C GLU A 119 -32.11 -7.56 12.61
N ILE A 120 -30.80 -7.42 12.46
CA ILE A 120 -29.81 -7.79 13.49
C ILE A 120 -28.55 -6.94 13.29
N ALA A 121 -28.39 -5.88 14.11
CA ALA A 121 -27.15 -5.14 14.28
C ALA A 121 -26.06 -6.04 14.88
N LYS A 122 -25.29 -6.75 14.07
CA LYS A 122 -24.01 -7.34 14.51
C LYS A 122 -22.94 -6.27 14.41
N THR A 123 -22.41 -5.88 15.56
CA THR A 123 -21.17 -5.12 15.70
C THR A 123 -20.11 -5.79 14.84
N ILE A 124 -19.59 -5.05 13.85
CA ILE A 124 -18.49 -5.53 12.99
C ILE A 124 -17.27 -5.66 13.89
N GLU A 125 -16.92 -6.89 14.22
CA GLU A 125 -15.64 -7.19 14.87
C GLU A 125 -14.52 -6.84 13.88
N ASP A 126 -13.51 -6.15 14.39
CA ASP A 126 -12.32 -5.78 13.62
C ASP A 126 -11.56 -7.06 13.25
N PRO A 127 -11.09 -7.22 12.00
CA PRO A 127 -10.49 -8.46 11.54
C PRO A 127 -9.33 -8.91 12.41
N ALA A 128 -9.23 -10.22 12.58
CA ALA A 128 -8.13 -10.88 13.27
C ALA A 128 -6.76 -10.47 12.67
N ASP A 129 -5.77 -10.53 13.50
CA ASP A 129 -4.38 -10.19 13.16
C ASP A 129 -3.89 -10.94 11.91
N ASP A 130 -3.15 -10.25 11.05
CA ASP A 130 -2.41 -10.84 9.93
C ASP A 130 -1.54 -12.01 10.43
N PRO A 131 -1.67 -13.24 9.88
CA PRO A 131 -0.87 -14.40 10.29
C PRO A 131 0.65 -14.18 10.15
N ALA A 132 1.09 -13.31 9.23
CA ALA A 132 2.50 -12.95 9.05
C ALA A 132 3.06 -12.08 10.20
N GLU A 133 2.20 -11.40 10.98
CA GLU A 133 2.60 -10.59 12.14
C GLU A 133 2.63 -11.38 13.47
N VAL A 134 2.31 -12.68 13.46
CA VAL A 134 2.16 -13.48 14.69
C VAL A 134 3.48 -13.77 15.40
N LEU A 135 4.64 -13.60 14.76
CA LEU A 135 5.92 -14.10 15.29
C LEU A 135 6.71 -13.15 16.20
N GLU A 136 6.38 -11.83 16.24
CA GLU A 136 7.04 -10.88 17.17
C GLU A 136 6.07 -9.83 17.71
N LYS A 137 5.11 -10.23 18.54
CA LYS A 137 4.17 -9.27 19.14
C LYS A 137 4.51 -8.97 20.58
N ASN A 138 5.32 -7.93 20.77
CA ASN A 138 5.41 -7.22 22.02
C ASN A 138 4.03 -6.68 22.40
N ASP A 139 3.71 -6.68 23.71
CA ASP A 139 2.46 -6.12 24.26
C ASP A 139 2.17 -4.70 23.75
N THR A 140 3.22 -3.93 23.46
CA THR A 140 3.16 -2.58 22.88
C THR A 140 2.44 -2.53 21.53
N SER A 141 2.68 -3.49 20.63
CA SER A 141 2.01 -3.52 19.31
C SER A 141 0.51 -3.75 19.43
N LYS A 142 0.09 -4.59 20.36
CA LYS A 142 -1.34 -4.83 20.66
C LYS A 142 -1.99 -3.57 21.21
N VAL A 143 -1.30 -2.87 22.13
CA VAL A 143 -1.81 -1.62 22.70
C VAL A 143 -1.97 -0.54 21.62
N ILE A 144 -0.98 -0.36 20.75
CA ILE A 144 -1.06 0.60 19.64
C ILE A 144 -2.25 0.29 18.71
N ARG A 145 -2.45 -0.98 18.33
CA ARG A 145 -3.60 -1.38 17.50
C ARG A 145 -4.93 -1.08 18.19
N ASN A 146 -5.06 -1.38 19.47
CA ASN A 146 -6.25 -1.09 20.24
C ASN A 146 -6.53 0.43 20.32
N CYS A 147 -5.48 1.25 20.47
CA CYS A 147 -5.62 2.70 20.41
C CYS A 147 -6.07 3.19 19.02
N LEU A 148 -5.52 2.61 17.94
CA LEU A 148 -5.95 2.93 16.57
C LEU A 148 -7.42 2.53 16.32
N LYS A 149 -7.89 1.40 16.85
CA LYS A 149 -9.29 0.96 16.79
C LYS A 149 -10.26 1.95 17.43
N ARG A 150 -9.83 2.66 18.48
CA ARG A 150 -10.61 3.68 19.19
C ARG A 150 -10.67 5.03 18.47
N LEU A 151 -9.96 5.22 17.36
CA LEU A 151 -10.09 6.41 16.53
C LEU A 151 -11.36 6.35 15.69
N ALA A 152 -11.95 7.52 15.41
CA ALA A 152 -13.03 7.61 14.43
C ALA A 152 -12.56 7.08 13.06
N PRO A 153 -13.41 6.38 12.27
CA PRO A 153 -13.02 5.72 11.03
C PRO A 153 -12.25 6.63 10.06
N HIS A 154 -12.71 7.87 9.86
CA HIS A 154 -12.05 8.85 8.99
C HIS A 154 -10.68 9.36 9.51
N HIS A 155 -10.42 9.27 10.82
CA HIS A 155 -9.12 9.55 11.41
C HIS A 155 -8.18 8.36 11.25
N ARG A 156 -8.67 7.13 11.48
CA ARG A 156 -7.94 5.89 11.31
C ARG A 156 -7.47 5.74 9.86
N GLU A 157 -8.36 5.96 8.89
CA GLU A 157 -8.06 5.91 7.45
C GLU A 157 -6.91 6.85 7.07
N ILE A 158 -6.91 8.08 7.57
CA ILE A 158 -5.85 9.06 7.26
C ILE A 158 -4.51 8.65 7.89
N ILE A 159 -4.51 8.15 9.13
CA ILE A 159 -3.32 7.61 9.78
C ILE A 159 -2.78 6.41 8.98
N ASP A 160 -3.65 5.50 8.57
CA ASP A 160 -3.29 4.34 7.79
C ASP A 160 -2.61 4.72 6.44
N LEU A 161 -3.25 5.59 5.68
CA LEU A 161 -2.69 6.06 4.40
C LEU A 161 -1.34 6.77 4.57
N ALA A 162 -1.19 7.59 5.61
CA ALA A 162 0.04 8.37 5.81
C ALA A 162 1.20 7.52 6.35
N TYR A 163 0.95 6.57 7.25
CA TYR A 163 2.00 5.82 7.95
C TYR A 163 2.25 4.42 7.40
N TYR A 164 1.20 3.68 7.01
CA TYR A 164 1.37 2.33 6.45
C TYR A 164 1.55 2.34 4.93
N HIS A 165 0.91 3.31 4.26
CA HIS A 165 1.01 3.45 2.81
C HIS A 165 1.97 4.56 2.38
N GLU A 166 2.59 5.26 3.35
CA GLU A 166 3.61 6.31 3.13
C GLU A 166 3.13 7.41 2.18
N LYS A 167 1.83 7.76 2.27
CA LYS A 167 1.22 8.76 1.40
C LYS A 167 1.40 10.18 1.95
N SER A 168 1.78 11.09 1.06
CA SER A 168 1.78 12.53 1.35
C SER A 168 0.36 13.05 1.61
N LEU A 169 0.24 14.23 2.21
CA LEU A 169 -1.10 14.82 2.46
C LEU A 169 -1.88 15.10 1.18
N GLU A 170 -1.18 15.39 0.08
CA GLU A 170 -1.74 15.55 -1.26
C GLU A 170 -2.31 14.25 -1.80
N GLU A 171 -1.54 13.16 -1.70
CA GLU A 171 -1.97 11.84 -2.13
C GLU A 171 -3.13 11.31 -1.28
N VAL A 172 -3.08 11.51 0.06
CA VAL A 172 -4.19 11.19 0.95
C VAL A 172 -5.44 11.97 0.54
N ALA A 173 -5.31 13.26 0.23
CA ALA A 173 -6.43 14.09 -0.25
C ALA A 173 -7.04 13.54 -1.55
N ALA A 174 -6.20 13.12 -2.49
CA ALA A 174 -6.63 12.49 -3.74
C ALA A 174 -7.35 11.16 -3.51
N ILE A 175 -6.81 10.29 -2.63
CA ILE A 175 -7.42 8.98 -2.30
C ILE A 175 -8.76 9.17 -1.58
N VAL A 176 -8.80 10.05 -0.57
CA VAL A 176 -9.98 10.23 0.29
C VAL A 176 -11.05 11.12 -0.37
N GLY A 177 -10.69 11.89 -1.41
CA GLY A 177 -11.61 12.76 -2.12
C GLY A 177 -12.02 14.00 -1.31
N VAL A 178 -11.10 14.57 -0.51
CA VAL A 178 -11.34 15.79 0.27
C VAL A 178 -10.20 16.79 0.09
N PRO A 179 -10.42 18.11 0.31
CA PRO A 179 -9.36 19.10 0.20
C PRO A 179 -8.17 18.81 1.13
N LYS A 180 -6.94 19.09 0.68
CA LYS A 180 -5.70 18.92 1.45
C LYS A 180 -5.77 19.55 2.85
N ASN A 181 -6.37 20.75 2.98
CA ASN A 181 -6.53 21.41 4.27
C ASN A 181 -7.43 20.60 5.24
N THR A 182 -8.45 19.91 4.71
CA THR A 182 -9.28 18.99 5.48
C THR A 182 -8.46 17.81 5.97
N VAL A 183 -7.61 17.21 5.11
CA VAL A 183 -6.70 16.14 5.50
C VAL A 183 -5.75 16.60 6.60
N LYS A 184 -5.15 17.78 6.45
CA LYS A 184 -4.22 18.36 7.45
C LYS A 184 -4.91 18.51 8.81
N THR A 185 -6.12 19.06 8.85
CA THR A 185 -6.90 19.25 10.09
C THR A 185 -7.27 17.89 10.72
N ARG A 186 -7.75 16.95 9.91
CA ARG A 186 -8.08 15.59 10.38
C ARG A 186 -6.84 14.85 10.91
N MET A 187 -5.70 14.99 10.24
CA MET A 187 -4.43 14.40 10.67
C MET A 187 -3.99 14.95 12.02
N LEU A 188 -4.07 16.26 12.21
CA LEU A 188 -3.75 16.89 13.50
C LEU A 188 -4.65 16.33 14.61
N ARG A 189 -5.96 16.32 14.41
CA ARG A 189 -6.92 15.78 15.38
C ARG A 189 -6.70 14.29 15.65
N ALA A 190 -6.43 13.50 14.62
CA ALA A 190 -6.13 12.08 14.74
C ALA A 190 -4.88 11.83 15.60
N ARG A 191 -3.80 12.57 15.34
CA ARG A 191 -2.55 12.49 16.14
C ARG A 191 -2.77 12.89 17.60
N THR A 192 -3.45 14.00 17.84
CA THR A 192 -3.75 14.46 19.22
C THR A 192 -4.57 13.41 19.97
N ARG A 193 -5.61 12.84 19.31
CA ARG A 193 -6.43 11.81 19.93
C ARG A 193 -5.65 10.52 20.18
N LEU A 194 -4.84 10.09 19.22
CA LEU A 194 -4.00 8.89 19.35
C LEU A 194 -2.96 9.07 20.48
N ALA A 195 -2.32 10.22 20.55
CA ALA A 195 -1.35 10.52 21.62
C ALA A 195 -1.99 10.41 23.02
N GLY A 196 -3.22 10.97 23.20
CA GLY A 196 -3.97 10.82 24.43
C GLY A 196 -4.27 9.36 24.75
N LEU A 197 -4.75 8.58 23.77
CA LEU A 197 -5.05 7.15 23.96
C LEU A 197 -3.80 6.33 24.32
N LEU A 198 -2.64 6.64 23.73
CA LEU A 198 -1.38 5.97 24.02
C LEU A 198 -0.88 6.32 25.42
N LYS A 199 -1.00 7.59 25.83
CA LYS A 199 -0.65 8.02 27.19
C LYS A 199 -1.52 7.31 28.23
N ASP A 200 -2.85 7.26 28.01
CA ASP A 200 -3.80 6.55 28.88
C ASP A 200 -3.47 5.04 28.98
N ALA A 201 -2.87 4.47 27.95
CA ALA A 201 -2.45 3.08 27.89
C ALA A 201 -1.01 2.84 28.40
N GLY A 202 -0.36 3.85 28.97
CA GLY A 202 1.01 3.74 29.50
C GLY A 202 2.12 3.77 28.46
N ILE A 203 1.81 4.13 27.22
CA ILE A 203 2.77 4.32 26.13
C ILE A 203 2.95 5.82 25.87
N GLY A 204 3.95 6.42 26.47
CA GLY A 204 4.32 7.82 26.28
C GLY A 204 5.41 8.21 27.28
N ARG A 205 6.37 8.98 26.81
CA ARG A 205 7.27 9.71 27.72
C ARG A 205 6.51 10.93 28.22
N ASP A 206 6.62 11.17 29.55
CA ASP A 206 6.26 12.46 30.15
C ASP A 206 7.02 13.59 29.48
#